data_9ec020e3db9655bbc75bc2f260d47928
#
_entry.id   9ec020e3db9655bbc75bc2f260d47928
#
_cell.length_a   1.000
_cell.length_b   1.000
_cell.length_c   1.000
_cell.angle_alpha   90.00
_cell.angle_beta   90.00
_cell.angle_gamma   90.00
#
_symmetry.space_group_name_H-M   'P 1'
#
loop_
_entity.id
_entity.type
_entity.pdbx_description
1 polymer ?
#
loop_
_entity_poly.entity_id
_entity_poly.type
_entity_poly.pdbx_seq_one_letter_code
_entity_poly.pdbx_strand_id
1 'polypeptide(L)'
;MLTEIWADLMQTFVLAAVIVAVEAYFCGCFNGAVIVSKYILRDDVRNHGSGNAGLTNFYRTFGGPLTAVVILTDVLKAVVAIWIGIFVIESFFTNEPTLTITAVKYWAGLFCLLGHMFPCMFHFKGGKGILSGGTIAIMIDWRIALVVWGGFLILTVLTRYVSLGSLWAGASFPFISWYCYPDPVIVVLAFACGGLVVWQHRANIKRLLSGTENKFSFHRKK
;
A
#
# COMPACT_ATOMS: atom_id res chain seq x y z
N MET A 1 -40.37 -7.92 -11.28
CA MET A 1 -39.67 -7.12 -12.31
C MET A 1 -38.71 -6.08 -11.70
N LEU A 2 -39.16 -5.00 -11.00
CA LEU A 2 -38.19 -4.03 -10.42
C LEU A 2 -37.27 -4.66 -9.34
N THR A 3 -37.79 -5.50 -8.46
CA THR A 3 -37.05 -6.21 -7.44
C THR A 3 -36.00 -7.16 -8.01
N GLU A 4 -36.29 -7.83 -9.10
CA GLU A 4 -35.39 -8.74 -9.82
C GLU A 4 -34.26 -7.95 -10.49
N ILE A 5 -34.58 -6.81 -11.14
CA ILE A 5 -33.57 -5.93 -11.74
C ILE A 5 -32.59 -5.41 -10.68
N TRP A 6 -33.08 -5.00 -9.51
CA TRP A 6 -32.22 -4.58 -8.41
C TRP A 6 -31.37 -5.72 -7.86
N ALA A 7 -31.91 -6.95 -7.76
CA ALA A 7 -31.17 -8.11 -7.32
C ALA A 7 -30.03 -8.46 -8.29
N ASP A 8 -30.31 -8.46 -9.60
CA ASP A 8 -29.31 -8.72 -10.64
C ASP A 8 -28.22 -7.65 -10.66
N LEU A 9 -28.58 -6.38 -10.52
CA LEU A 9 -27.61 -5.28 -10.44
C LEU A 9 -26.70 -5.42 -9.23
N MET A 10 -27.26 -5.72 -8.06
CA MET A 10 -26.50 -5.93 -6.83
C MET A 10 -25.57 -7.15 -6.93
N GLN A 11 -26.04 -8.25 -7.51
CA GLN A 11 -25.20 -9.44 -7.75
C GLN A 11 -24.02 -9.12 -8.66
N THR A 12 -24.28 -8.39 -9.76
CA THR A 12 -23.22 -7.96 -10.70
C THR A 12 -22.21 -7.07 -10.03
N PHE A 13 -22.66 -6.11 -9.20
CA PHE A 13 -21.77 -5.22 -8.44
C PHE A 13 -20.89 -6.00 -7.44
N VAL A 14 -21.48 -6.92 -6.69
CA VAL A 14 -20.75 -7.78 -5.74
C VAL A 14 -19.72 -8.64 -6.47
N LEU A 15 -20.08 -9.23 -7.62
CA LEU A 15 -19.15 -10.03 -8.42
C LEU A 15 -17.96 -9.18 -8.89
N ALA A 16 -18.20 -8.01 -9.45
CA ALA A 16 -17.14 -7.10 -9.88
C ALA A 16 -16.25 -6.68 -8.72
N ALA A 17 -16.82 -6.34 -7.55
CA ALA A 17 -16.06 -5.98 -6.36
C ALA A 17 -15.18 -7.14 -5.86
N VAL A 18 -15.68 -8.38 -5.90
CA VAL A 18 -14.89 -9.58 -5.53
C VAL A 18 -13.75 -9.81 -6.53
N ILE A 19 -14.00 -9.67 -7.83
CA ILE A 19 -12.95 -9.82 -8.85
C ILE A 19 -11.83 -8.79 -8.59
N VAL A 20 -12.17 -7.51 -8.38
CA VAL A 20 -11.21 -6.45 -8.07
C VAL A 20 -10.43 -6.76 -6.78
N ALA A 21 -11.10 -7.25 -5.74
CA ALA A 21 -10.44 -7.60 -4.49
C ALA A 21 -9.41 -8.73 -4.67
N VAL A 22 -9.78 -9.77 -5.37
CA VAL A 22 -8.93 -10.95 -5.63
C VAL A 22 -7.72 -10.57 -6.48
N GLU A 23 -7.94 -9.89 -7.61
CA GLU A 23 -6.83 -9.50 -8.50
C GLU A 23 -5.86 -8.53 -7.79
N ALA A 24 -6.38 -7.51 -7.10
CA ALA A 24 -5.55 -6.54 -6.39
C ALA A 24 -4.75 -7.19 -5.25
N TYR A 25 -5.34 -8.16 -4.53
CA TYR A 25 -4.62 -8.92 -3.52
C TYR A 25 -3.46 -9.70 -4.14
N PHE A 26 -3.68 -10.41 -5.25
CA PHE A 26 -2.60 -11.14 -5.93
C PHE A 26 -1.54 -10.20 -6.51
N CYS A 27 -1.91 -9.07 -7.10
CA CYS A 27 -0.96 -8.02 -7.47
C CYS A 27 -0.11 -7.60 -6.26
N GLY A 28 -0.74 -7.35 -5.12
CA GLY A 28 -0.08 -7.01 -3.87
C GLY A 28 0.92 -8.06 -3.37
N CYS A 29 0.62 -9.36 -3.59
CA CYS A 29 1.49 -10.47 -3.20
C CYS A 29 2.86 -10.47 -3.89
N PHE A 30 3.04 -9.78 -5.01
CA PHE A 30 4.34 -9.60 -5.65
C PHE A 30 5.20 -8.66 -4.80
N ASN A 31 5.90 -9.22 -3.82
CA ASN A 31 6.78 -8.46 -2.93
C ASN A 31 8.20 -8.43 -3.48
N GLY A 32 8.61 -7.29 -4.06
CA GLY A 32 9.91 -7.12 -4.70
C GLY A 32 11.09 -7.40 -3.77
N ALA A 33 11.00 -7.00 -2.50
CA ALA A 33 12.07 -7.22 -1.53
C ALA A 33 12.31 -8.71 -1.28
N VAL A 34 11.25 -9.53 -1.16
CA VAL A 34 11.35 -10.98 -0.99
C VAL A 34 11.82 -11.64 -2.29
N ILE A 35 11.21 -11.28 -3.41
CA ILE A 35 11.54 -11.88 -4.71
C ILE A 35 13.02 -11.67 -5.05
N VAL A 36 13.48 -10.43 -4.99
CA VAL A 36 14.87 -10.08 -5.33
C VAL A 36 15.87 -10.74 -4.35
N SER A 37 15.61 -10.63 -3.04
CA SER A 37 16.53 -11.19 -2.05
C SER A 37 16.60 -12.72 -2.12
N LYS A 38 15.44 -13.37 -2.15
CA LYS A 38 15.38 -14.84 -2.08
C LYS A 38 15.81 -15.53 -3.38
N TYR A 39 15.38 -15.01 -4.54
CA TYR A 39 15.59 -15.71 -5.81
C TYR A 39 16.78 -15.18 -6.61
N ILE A 40 17.14 -13.89 -6.48
CA ILE A 40 18.30 -13.31 -7.18
C ILE A 40 19.54 -13.36 -6.29
N LEU A 41 19.44 -12.84 -5.04
CA LEU A 41 20.58 -12.78 -4.11
C LEU A 41 20.79 -14.07 -3.32
N ARG A 42 19.87 -15.05 -3.41
CA ARG A 42 19.91 -16.32 -2.68
C ARG A 42 19.93 -16.17 -1.15
N ASP A 43 19.40 -15.06 -0.65
CA ASP A 43 19.35 -14.73 0.78
C ASP A 43 18.10 -13.94 1.11
N ASP A 44 17.30 -14.41 2.06
CA ASP A 44 15.99 -13.83 2.33
C ASP A 44 16.10 -12.60 3.24
N VAL A 45 15.65 -11.43 2.75
CA VAL A 45 15.67 -10.16 3.49
C VAL A 45 14.99 -10.24 4.87
N ARG A 46 14.06 -11.18 5.05
CA ARG A 46 13.33 -11.36 6.31
C ARG A 46 14.18 -11.99 7.41
N ASN A 47 15.32 -12.57 7.06
CA ASN A 47 16.29 -13.10 8.03
C ASN A 47 17.27 -12.03 8.54
N HIS A 48 17.18 -10.79 8.03
CA HIS A 48 18.12 -9.71 8.32
C HIS A 48 17.44 -8.46 8.90
N GLY A 49 18.22 -7.69 9.64
CA GLY A 49 17.84 -6.37 10.13
C GLY A 49 16.56 -6.38 10.95
N SER A 50 15.53 -5.73 10.45
CA SER A 50 14.21 -5.67 11.13
C SER A 50 13.30 -6.86 10.86
N GLY A 51 13.72 -7.80 10.02
CA GLY A 51 12.88 -8.93 9.56
C GLY A 51 11.73 -8.53 8.62
N ASN A 52 11.64 -7.26 8.23
CA ASN A 52 10.55 -6.76 7.39
C ASN A 52 10.87 -6.90 5.90
N ALA A 53 9.90 -7.40 5.12
CA ALA A 53 10.01 -7.53 3.67
C ALA A 53 9.69 -6.20 2.94
N GLY A 54 10.42 -5.15 3.24
CA GLY A 54 10.21 -3.83 2.64
C GLY A 54 11.50 -3.15 2.22
N LEU A 55 11.34 -2.11 1.39
CA LEU A 55 12.41 -1.35 0.75
C LEU A 55 13.52 -0.92 1.73
N THR A 56 13.16 -0.35 2.88
CA THR A 56 14.15 0.19 3.85
C THR A 56 15.03 -0.92 4.44
N ASN A 57 14.45 -2.08 4.75
CA ASN A 57 15.23 -3.23 5.24
C ASN A 57 16.10 -3.81 4.13
N PHE A 58 15.55 -3.95 2.92
CA PHE A 58 16.31 -4.42 1.76
C PHE A 58 17.51 -3.52 1.47
N TYR A 59 17.32 -2.19 1.42
CA TYR A 59 18.39 -1.24 1.17
C TYR A 59 19.49 -1.29 2.25
N ARG A 60 19.11 -1.41 3.53
CA ARG A 60 20.07 -1.51 4.64
C ARG A 60 20.89 -2.79 4.59
N THR A 61 20.27 -3.90 4.19
CA THR A 61 20.90 -5.23 4.17
C THR A 61 21.78 -5.44 2.93
N PHE A 62 21.20 -5.22 1.76
CA PHE A 62 21.84 -5.54 0.49
C PHE A 62 22.33 -4.30 -0.25
N GLY A 63 21.57 -3.18 -0.21
CA GLY A 63 21.90 -1.95 -0.97
C GLY A 63 21.91 -2.19 -2.48
N GLY A 64 22.69 -1.36 -3.18
CA GLY A 64 22.98 -1.55 -4.60
C GLY A 64 21.82 -1.28 -5.57
N PRO A 65 22.03 -1.55 -6.87
CA PRO A 65 21.07 -1.21 -7.93
C PRO A 65 19.78 -2.04 -7.89
N LEU A 66 19.82 -3.24 -7.28
CA LEU A 66 18.62 -4.08 -7.11
C LEU A 66 17.56 -3.42 -6.21
N THR A 67 17.93 -2.42 -5.42
CA THR A 67 16.97 -1.58 -4.68
C THR A 67 15.98 -0.88 -5.63
N ALA A 68 16.43 -0.48 -6.81
CA ALA A 68 15.54 0.10 -7.83
C ALA A 68 14.50 -0.91 -8.33
N VAL A 69 14.89 -2.19 -8.47
CA VAL A 69 13.95 -3.25 -8.84
C VAL A 69 12.86 -3.43 -7.77
N VAL A 70 13.24 -3.38 -6.48
CA VAL A 70 12.27 -3.43 -5.38
C VAL A 70 11.31 -2.24 -5.43
N ILE A 71 11.83 -1.03 -5.69
CA ILE A 71 10.99 0.17 -5.85
C ILE A 71 10.01 -0.01 -7.01
N LEU A 72 10.51 -0.39 -8.19
CA LEU A 72 9.67 -0.58 -9.37
C LEU A 72 8.58 -1.63 -9.14
N THR A 73 8.91 -2.75 -8.52
CA THR A 73 7.94 -3.81 -8.23
C THR A 73 6.83 -3.30 -7.30
N ASP A 74 7.18 -2.57 -6.24
CA ASP A 74 6.21 -2.07 -5.26
C ASP A 74 5.34 -0.93 -5.81
N VAL A 75 5.87 -0.13 -6.75
CA VAL A 75 5.11 0.89 -7.47
C VAL A 75 4.21 0.25 -8.52
N LEU A 76 4.77 -0.56 -9.41
CA LEU A 76 4.05 -1.13 -10.54
C LEU A 76 2.88 -2.01 -10.11
N LYS A 77 3.03 -2.83 -9.07
CA LYS A 77 1.93 -3.66 -8.58
C LYS A 77 0.71 -2.86 -8.12
N ALA A 78 0.94 -1.70 -7.49
CA ALA A 78 -0.14 -0.82 -7.05
C ALA A 78 -0.81 -0.11 -8.23
N VAL A 79 -0.03 0.33 -9.22
CA VAL A 79 -0.54 0.90 -10.47
C VAL A 79 -1.38 -0.12 -11.21
N VAL A 80 -0.85 -1.33 -11.42
CA VAL A 80 -1.53 -2.42 -12.15
C VAL A 80 -2.83 -2.83 -11.45
N ALA A 81 -2.80 -3.03 -10.12
CA ALA A 81 -4.00 -3.36 -9.35
C ALA A 81 -5.12 -2.33 -9.53
N ILE A 82 -4.79 -1.04 -9.45
CA ILE A 82 -5.79 0.02 -9.62
C ILE A 82 -6.31 0.07 -11.07
N TRP A 83 -5.43 -0.05 -12.06
CA TRP A 83 -5.84 -0.03 -13.46
C TRP A 83 -6.74 -1.21 -13.83
N ILE A 84 -6.40 -2.42 -13.37
CA ILE A 84 -7.25 -3.61 -13.59
C ILE A 84 -8.60 -3.41 -12.88
N GLY A 85 -8.59 -2.90 -11.64
CA GLY A 85 -9.83 -2.63 -10.91
C GLY A 85 -10.75 -1.66 -11.64
N ILE A 86 -10.22 -0.57 -12.21
CA ILE A 86 -10.99 0.38 -13.04
C ILE A 86 -11.53 -0.34 -14.28
N PHE A 87 -10.67 -1.06 -15.00
CA PHE A 87 -11.08 -1.80 -16.21
C PHE A 87 -12.19 -2.81 -15.92
N VAL A 88 -12.12 -3.53 -14.81
CA VAL A 88 -13.17 -4.48 -14.39
C VAL A 88 -14.49 -3.76 -14.19
N ILE A 89 -14.52 -2.67 -13.41
CA ILE A 89 -15.77 -1.93 -13.18
C ILE A 89 -16.34 -1.36 -14.47
N GLU A 90 -15.53 -0.76 -15.33
CA GLU A 90 -15.97 -0.21 -16.63
C GLU A 90 -16.45 -1.30 -17.58
N SER A 91 -16.00 -2.55 -17.44
CA SER A 91 -16.46 -3.70 -18.25
C SER A 91 -17.83 -4.19 -17.82
N PHE A 92 -18.21 -4.05 -16.57
CA PHE A 92 -19.52 -4.43 -16.06
C PHE A 92 -20.55 -3.29 -16.13
N PHE A 93 -20.08 -2.05 -16.00
CA PHE A 93 -20.92 -0.87 -15.92
C PHE A 93 -20.38 0.23 -16.85
N THR A 94 -21.25 0.77 -17.70
CA THR A 94 -20.89 1.86 -18.63
C THR A 94 -21.22 3.22 -18.02
N ASN A 95 -20.36 4.23 -18.23
CA ASN A 95 -20.56 5.62 -17.79
C ASN A 95 -20.67 5.78 -16.27
N GLU A 96 -19.80 5.08 -15.52
CA GLU A 96 -19.79 5.20 -14.07
C GLU A 96 -19.43 6.61 -13.59
N PRO A 97 -20.06 7.11 -12.53
CA PRO A 97 -19.68 8.37 -11.91
C PRO A 97 -18.23 8.35 -11.41
N THR A 98 -17.57 9.51 -11.46
CA THR A 98 -16.18 9.67 -10.95
C THR A 98 -16.04 9.18 -9.50
N LEU A 99 -17.09 9.29 -8.68
CA LEU A 99 -17.10 8.81 -7.30
C LEU A 99 -16.99 7.31 -7.21
N THR A 100 -17.67 6.55 -8.09
CA THR A 100 -17.56 5.10 -8.18
C THR A 100 -16.14 4.68 -8.56
N ILE A 101 -15.54 5.31 -9.56
CA ILE A 101 -14.14 5.05 -9.96
C ILE A 101 -13.18 5.37 -8.81
N THR A 102 -13.43 6.44 -8.06
CA THR A 102 -12.63 6.78 -6.89
C THR A 102 -12.75 5.71 -5.80
N ALA A 103 -13.95 5.24 -5.48
CA ALA A 103 -14.16 4.17 -4.51
C ALA A 103 -13.45 2.86 -4.93
N VAL A 104 -13.45 2.52 -6.23
CA VAL A 104 -12.72 1.38 -6.78
C VAL A 104 -11.21 1.49 -6.57
N LYS A 105 -10.62 2.69 -6.72
CA LYS A 105 -9.20 2.91 -6.44
C LYS A 105 -8.85 2.63 -4.98
N TYR A 106 -9.72 3.04 -4.02
CA TYR A 106 -9.54 2.72 -2.61
C TYR A 106 -9.71 1.22 -2.34
N TRP A 107 -10.70 0.59 -2.95
CA TRP A 107 -10.97 -0.84 -2.82
C TRP A 107 -9.80 -1.69 -3.32
N ALA A 108 -9.37 -1.49 -4.56
CA ALA A 108 -8.20 -2.14 -5.13
C ALA A 108 -6.93 -1.84 -4.30
N GLY A 109 -6.75 -0.58 -3.88
CA GLY A 109 -5.66 -0.17 -3.01
C GLY A 109 -5.62 -0.92 -1.69
N LEU A 110 -6.75 -1.10 -1.03
CA LEU A 110 -6.86 -1.86 0.22
C LEU A 110 -6.41 -3.31 0.03
N PHE A 111 -6.91 -4.00 -1.00
CA PHE A 111 -6.54 -5.39 -1.24
C PHE A 111 -5.11 -5.55 -1.74
N CYS A 112 -4.59 -4.60 -2.51
CA CYS A 112 -3.17 -4.56 -2.87
C CYS A 112 -2.28 -4.39 -1.61
N LEU A 113 -2.66 -3.54 -0.65
CA LEU A 113 -1.96 -3.42 0.63
C LEU A 113 -2.05 -4.71 1.45
N LEU A 114 -3.20 -5.36 1.51
CA LEU A 114 -3.36 -6.66 2.17
C LEU A 114 -2.45 -7.71 1.55
N GLY A 115 -2.38 -7.80 0.22
CA GLY A 115 -1.47 -8.70 -0.49
C GLY A 115 0.00 -8.38 -0.20
N HIS A 116 0.39 -7.10 -0.16
CA HIS A 116 1.75 -6.69 0.19
C HIS A 116 2.13 -7.05 1.64
N MET A 117 1.21 -6.87 2.58
CA MET A 117 1.45 -7.10 4.01
C MET A 117 1.37 -8.59 4.37
N PHE A 118 0.45 -9.31 3.73
CA PHE A 118 0.15 -10.71 4.00
C PHE A 118 0.17 -11.55 2.72
N PRO A 119 1.30 -11.63 1.99
CA PRO A 119 1.37 -12.35 0.73
C PRO A 119 1.26 -13.86 0.97
N CYS A 120 0.22 -14.49 0.40
CA CYS A 120 -0.02 -15.94 0.55
C CYS A 120 1.16 -16.76 0.02
N MET A 121 1.83 -16.31 -1.05
CA MET A 121 3.02 -16.96 -1.62
C MET A 121 4.24 -16.95 -0.70
N PHE A 122 4.25 -16.11 0.35
CA PHE A 122 5.39 -15.94 1.25
C PHE A 122 5.03 -16.16 2.72
N HIS A 123 4.11 -17.11 2.98
CA HIS A 123 3.65 -17.48 4.32
C HIS A 123 3.04 -16.30 5.11
N PHE A 124 2.35 -15.40 4.42
CA PHE A 124 1.71 -14.20 4.99
C PHE A 124 2.68 -13.25 5.73
N LYS A 125 3.98 -13.30 5.39
CA LYS A 125 5.03 -12.45 5.96
C LYS A 125 5.58 -11.50 4.91
N GLY A 126 4.95 -10.33 4.81
CA GLY A 126 5.28 -9.28 3.84
C GLY A 126 5.89 -8.02 4.45
N GLY A 127 5.67 -6.90 3.75
CA GLY A 127 6.15 -5.57 4.12
C GLY A 127 5.12 -4.75 4.91
N LYS A 128 5.31 -3.43 4.93
CA LYS A 128 4.44 -2.47 5.64
C LYS A 128 3.63 -1.57 4.72
N GLY A 129 3.82 -1.68 3.41
CA GLY A 129 2.99 -1.04 2.41
C GLY A 129 3.23 0.45 2.19
N ILE A 130 4.35 1.03 2.65
CA ILE A 130 4.56 2.48 2.51
C ILE A 130 4.72 2.91 1.06
N LEU A 131 5.55 2.23 0.30
CA LEU A 131 5.77 2.61 -1.11
C LEU A 131 4.53 2.33 -1.96
N SER A 132 3.93 1.15 -1.81
CA SER A 132 2.66 0.82 -2.49
C SER A 132 1.52 1.73 -2.05
N GLY A 133 1.38 2.02 -0.74
CA GLY A 133 0.36 2.93 -0.22
C GLY A 133 0.55 4.38 -0.69
N GLY A 134 1.79 4.85 -0.76
CA GLY A 134 2.11 6.15 -1.33
C GLY A 134 1.82 6.23 -2.84
N THR A 135 2.04 5.13 -3.58
CA THR A 135 1.64 5.02 -4.99
C THR A 135 0.12 5.06 -5.14
N ILE A 136 -0.61 4.33 -4.28
CA ILE A 136 -2.07 4.36 -4.25
C ILE A 136 -2.58 5.78 -3.99
N ALA A 137 -1.97 6.52 -3.05
CA ALA A 137 -2.33 7.92 -2.79
C ALA A 137 -2.18 8.80 -4.04
N ILE A 138 -1.08 8.62 -4.81
CA ILE A 138 -0.86 9.33 -6.08
C ILE A 138 -1.94 8.97 -7.12
N MET A 139 -2.28 7.69 -7.22
CA MET A 139 -3.29 7.21 -8.18
C MET A 139 -4.72 7.65 -7.83
N ILE A 140 -4.99 7.95 -6.57
CA ILE A 140 -6.29 8.46 -6.12
C ILE A 140 -6.41 9.94 -6.43
N ASP A 141 -5.53 10.78 -5.82
CA ASP A 141 -5.59 12.24 -5.94
C ASP A 141 -4.23 12.86 -5.54
N TRP A 142 -3.76 13.82 -6.35
CA TRP A 142 -2.50 14.52 -6.09
C TRP A 142 -2.49 15.29 -4.76
N ARG A 143 -3.65 15.79 -4.28
CA ARG A 143 -3.79 16.50 -2.99
C ARG A 143 -3.51 15.56 -1.82
N ILE A 144 -4.06 14.34 -1.90
CA ILE A 144 -3.80 13.27 -0.92
C ILE A 144 -2.31 12.90 -0.95
N ALA A 145 -1.76 12.69 -2.14
CA ALA A 145 -0.35 12.37 -2.31
C ALA A 145 0.57 13.45 -1.74
N LEU A 146 0.24 14.72 -1.95
CA LEU A 146 1.03 15.85 -1.43
C LEU A 146 1.09 15.85 0.09
N VAL A 147 -0.02 15.62 0.80
CA VAL A 147 -0.04 15.58 2.27
C VAL A 147 0.69 14.35 2.79
N VAL A 148 0.43 13.18 2.20
CA VAL A 148 1.04 11.90 2.59
C VAL A 148 2.55 11.93 2.39
N TRP A 149 3.02 12.22 1.19
CA TRP A 149 4.44 12.26 0.85
C TRP A 149 5.16 13.48 1.41
N GLY A 150 4.51 14.65 1.41
CA GLY A 150 5.10 15.87 1.97
C GLY A 150 5.45 15.71 3.44
N GLY A 151 4.52 15.27 4.26
CA GLY A 151 4.78 15.03 5.67
C GLY A 151 5.74 13.86 5.91
N PHE A 152 5.64 12.77 5.10
CA PHE A 152 6.62 11.69 5.13
C PHE A 152 8.05 12.20 4.92
N LEU A 153 8.26 13.00 3.88
CA LEU A 153 9.58 13.52 3.54
C LEU A 153 10.10 14.50 4.61
N ILE A 154 9.26 15.46 5.03
CA ILE A 154 9.62 16.45 6.05
C ILE A 154 10.05 15.74 7.34
N LEU A 155 9.23 14.84 7.85
CA LEU A 155 9.52 14.13 9.10
C LEU A 155 10.74 13.21 8.97
N THR A 156 10.89 12.52 7.83
CA THR A 156 12.04 11.65 7.61
C THR A 156 13.34 12.44 7.51
N VAL A 157 13.35 13.57 6.82
CA VAL A 157 14.55 14.42 6.66
C VAL A 157 14.96 15.06 7.98
N LEU A 158 14.00 15.65 8.71
CA LEU A 158 14.27 16.36 9.96
C LEU A 158 14.69 15.41 11.08
N THR A 159 14.05 14.25 11.21
CA THR A 159 14.27 13.34 12.34
C THR A 159 15.20 12.17 12.02
N ARG A 160 15.42 11.87 10.76
CA ARG A 160 16.06 10.65 10.23
C ARG A 160 15.30 9.36 10.56
N TYR A 161 14.08 9.42 11.08
CA TYR A 161 13.24 8.25 11.33
C TYR A 161 12.27 8.04 10.17
N VAL A 162 12.60 7.10 9.25
CA VAL A 162 11.70 6.69 8.17
C VAL A 162 10.36 6.20 8.71
N SER A 163 10.38 5.53 9.86
CA SER A 163 9.16 5.04 10.52
C SER A 163 8.24 6.14 11.01
N LEU A 164 8.77 7.30 11.44
CA LEU A 164 7.95 8.45 11.83
C LEU A 164 7.25 9.07 10.62
N GLY A 165 7.97 9.23 9.50
CA GLY A 165 7.35 9.63 8.24
C GLY A 165 6.29 8.63 7.75
N SER A 166 6.55 7.32 7.92
CA SER A 166 5.60 6.27 7.58
C SER A 166 4.32 6.31 8.42
N LEU A 167 4.44 6.60 9.71
CA LEU A 167 3.29 6.77 10.60
C LEU A 167 2.47 7.98 10.22
N TRP A 168 3.12 9.10 9.87
CA TRP A 168 2.43 10.26 9.31
C TRP A 168 1.64 9.86 8.06
N ALA A 169 2.29 9.18 7.10
CA ALA A 169 1.66 8.78 5.85
C ALA A 169 0.39 7.94 6.11
N GLY A 170 0.47 6.93 6.99
CA GLY A 170 -0.68 6.10 7.33
C GLY A 170 -1.76 6.85 8.11
N ALA A 171 -1.37 7.70 9.05
CA ALA A 171 -2.32 8.43 9.89
C ALA A 171 -3.00 9.59 9.16
N SER A 172 -2.29 10.34 8.31
CA SER A 172 -2.85 11.48 7.58
C SER A 172 -3.76 11.06 6.41
N PHE A 173 -3.51 9.89 5.81
CA PHE A 173 -4.22 9.39 4.64
C PHE A 173 -5.76 9.41 4.80
N PRO A 174 -6.38 8.85 5.86
CA PRO A 174 -7.83 8.87 5.99
C PRO A 174 -8.41 10.27 6.17
N PHE A 175 -7.73 11.16 6.88
CA PHE A 175 -8.24 12.51 7.14
C PHE A 175 -8.20 13.38 5.89
N ILE A 176 -7.13 13.34 5.11
CA ILE A 176 -7.08 14.07 3.84
C ILE A 176 -8.01 13.46 2.80
N SER A 177 -8.21 12.13 2.82
CA SER A 177 -9.20 11.45 1.99
C SER A 177 -10.62 11.91 2.32
N TRP A 178 -10.96 11.99 3.60
CA TRP A 178 -12.26 12.52 4.07
C TRP A 178 -12.48 13.97 3.63
N TYR A 179 -11.45 14.81 3.75
CA TYR A 179 -11.54 16.19 3.30
C TYR A 179 -11.80 16.30 1.79
N CYS A 180 -11.14 15.49 0.97
CA CYS A 180 -11.28 15.51 -0.48
C CYS A 180 -12.55 14.81 -0.98
N TYR A 181 -12.98 13.76 -0.29
CA TYR A 181 -14.06 12.86 -0.69
C TYR A 181 -14.90 12.48 0.54
N PRO A 182 -15.87 13.32 0.97
CA PRO A 182 -16.70 13.07 2.16
C PRO A 182 -17.80 12.03 1.89
N ASP A 183 -17.48 10.95 1.20
CA ASP A 183 -18.34 9.82 0.95
C ASP A 183 -18.10 8.73 2.00
N PRO A 184 -19.15 8.17 2.65
CA PRO A 184 -18.99 7.19 3.73
C PRO A 184 -18.20 5.96 3.34
N VAL A 185 -18.36 5.44 2.11
CA VAL A 185 -17.64 4.24 1.65
C VAL A 185 -16.16 4.56 1.49
N ILE A 186 -15.84 5.68 0.86
CA ILE A 186 -14.46 6.13 0.68
C ILE A 186 -13.78 6.36 2.04
N VAL A 187 -14.47 7.01 2.97
CA VAL A 187 -13.95 7.28 4.31
C VAL A 187 -13.63 5.98 5.05
N VAL A 188 -14.53 5.00 5.04
CA VAL A 188 -14.31 3.70 5.67
C VAL A 188 -13.10 2.99 5.04
N LEU A 189 -13.00 2.96 3.72
CA LEU A 189 -11.88 2.35 3.01
C LEU A 189 -10.55 3.07 3.30
N ALA A 190 -10.56 4.40 3.35
CA ALA A 190 -9.39 5.20 3.70
C ALA A 190 -8.90 4.91 5.13
N PHE A 191 -9.81 4.82 6.10
CA PHE A 191 -9.48 4.43 7.47
C PHE A 191 -8.96 2.99 7.56
N ALA A 192 -9.50 2.06 6.77
CA ALA A 192 -8.98 0.69 6.68
C ALA A 192 -7.53 0.68 6.13
N CYS A 193 -7.27 1.39 5.04
CA CYS A 193 -5.92 1.49 4.46
C CYS A 193 -4.92 2.12 5.44
N GLY A 194 -5.23 3.30 5.96
CA GLY A 194 -4.36 4.02 6.90
C GLY A 194 -4.15 3.26 8.21
N GLY A 195 -5.22 2.68 8.75
CA GLY A 195 -5.19 1.85 9.96
C GLY A 195 -4.30 0.62 9.81
N LEU A 196 -4.38 -0.09 8.67
CA LEU A 196 -3.49 -1.21 8.36
C LEU A 196 -2.02 -0.79 8.34
N VAL A 197 -1.70 0.34 7.72
CA VAL A 197 -0.33 0.87 7.67
C VAL A 197 0.17 1.21 9.08
N VAL A 198 -0.62 1.92 9.88
CA VAL A 198 -0.26 2.25 11.27
C VAL A 198 -0.08 0.98 12.10
N TRP A 199 -1.01 0.02 11.97
CA TRP A 199 -0.92 -1.26 12.68
C TRP A 199 0.34 -2.05 12.31
N GLN A 200 0.74 -2.08 11.03
CA GLN A 200 1.99 -2.71 10.60
C GLN A 200 3.24 -2.03 11.16
N HIS A 201 3.12 -0.78 11.61
CA HIS A 201 4.20 -0.04 12.26
C HIS A 201 4.23 -0.16 13.80
N ARG A 202 3.39 -1.02 14.42
CA ARG A 202 3.31 -1.18 15.88
C ARG A 202 4.67 -1.48 16.56
N ALA A 203 5.53 -2.26 15.90
CA ALA A 203 6.88 -2.51 16.41
C ALA A 203 7.80 -1.27 16.30
N ASN A 204 7.60 -0.44 15.26
CA ASN A 204 8.31 0.83 15.12
C ASN A 204 7.82 1.84 16.16
N ILE A 205 6.52 1.91 16.43
CA ILE A 205 5.95 2.76 17.49
C ILE A 205 6.60 2.43 18.82
N LYS A 206 6.69 1.14 19.19
CA LYS A 206 7.36 0.71 20.42
C LYS A 206 8.83 1.18 20.47
N ARG A 207 9.58 1.04 19.38
CA ARG A 207 10.97 1.47 19.32
C ARG A 207 11.14 2.99 19.32
N LEU A 208 10.23 3.73 18.69
CA LEU A 208 10.22 5.19 18.74
C LEU A 208 10.00 5.68 20.18
N LEU A 209 9.02 5.11 20.89
CA LEU A 209 8.71 5.47 22.27
C LEU A 209 9.83 5.10 23.25
N SER A 210 10.57 4.02 23.00
CA SER A 210 11.71 3.60 23.82
C SER A 210 13.06 4.23 23.39
N GLY A 211 13.06 5.09 22.35
CA GLY A 211 14.29 5.72 21.84
C GLY A 211 15.26 4.76 21.12
N THR A 212 14.80 3.55 20.79
CA THR A 212 15.64 2.49 20.17
C THR A 212 15.40 2.32 18.65
N GLU A 213 14.65 3.22 18.04
CA GLU A 213 14.38 3.16 16.59
C GLU A 213 15.64 3.54 15.79
N ASN A 214 15.88 2.79 14.70
CA ASN A 214 17.03 2.98 13.84
C ASN A 214 16.89 4.24 12.98
N LYS A 215 17.83 5.17 13.11
CA LYS A 215 17.95 6.32 12.22
C LYS A 215 18.40 5.88 10.83
N PHE A 216 17.87 6.53 9.82
CA PHE A 216 18.31 6.34 8.45
C PHE A 216 19.66 7.00 8.21
N SER A 217 20.57 6.29 7.54
CA SER A 217 21.87 6.80 7.12
C SER A 217 22.12 6.39 5.67
N PHE A 218 22.61 7.31 4.86
CA PHE A 218 23.05 7.02 3.49
C PHE A 218 24.41 6.30 3.46
N HIS A 219 25.19 6.42 4.54
CA HIS A 219 26.48 5.74 4.64
C HIS A 219 26.27 4.33 5.20
N ARG A 220 26.63 3.33 4.41
CA ARG A 220 26.66 1.93 4.87
C ARG A 220 27.73 1.83 5.95
N LYS A 221 27.37 1.42 7.17
CA LYS A 221 28.40 0.98 8.12
C LYS A 221 29.06 -0.25 7.51
N LYS A 222 30.37 -0.11 7.22
CA LYS A 222 31.19 -1.24 6.80
C LYS A 222 31.24 -2.27 7.91
#